data_d66b96d170e0acba1e00b80e7912bc21
#
_entry.id   d66b96d170e0acba1e00b80e7912bc21
#
_cell.length_a   1.000
_cell.length_b   1.000
_cell.length_c   1.000
_cell.angle_alpha   90.00
_cell.angle_beta   90.00
_cell.angle_gamma   90.00
#
_symmetry.space_group_name_H-M   'P 1'
#
loop_
_entity.id
_entity.type
_entity.pdbx_description
1 polymer ?
#
loop_
_entity_poly.entity_id
_entity_poly.type
_entity_poly.pdbx_seq_one_letter_code
_entity_poly.pdbx_strand_id
1 'polypeptide(L)'
;MAPKELEAKQLHEGPFQTILWDTPRRIIGIRWKPATAKMTDEDFKGALTLFADHVERMGAHGILVDVSDFHHRMGPGVQEWRVKNISSRYAAAGVRRFAFLFPPGTEIPPMMNQSAAGENFLTRAFTGQEESVAWLTS
;
A
#
# COMPACT_ATOMS: atom_id res chain seq x y z
N MET A 1 5.51 -23.58 -11.87
CA MET A 1 6.07 -22.24 -12.05
C MET A 1 5.51 -21.30 -11.01
N ALA A 2 6.37 -20.59 -10.31
CA ALA A 2 5.91 -19.66 -9.31
C ALA A 2 5.15 -18.51 -9.96
N PRO A 3 3.98 -18.12 -9.44
CA PRO A 3 3.28 -16.95 -9.94
C PRO A 3 4.14 -15.70 -9.74
N LYS A 4 4.09 -14.83 -10.72
CA LYS A 4 4.80 -13.54 -10.67
C LYS A 4 3.93 -12.44 -10.10
N GLU A 5 2.76 -12.82 -9.63
CA GLU A 5 1.80 -11.99 -8.93
C GLU A 5 1.74 -12.43 -7.48
N LEU A 6 1.05 -11.67 -6.65
CA LEU A 6 0.79 -12.09 -5.29
C LEU A 6 -0.04 -13.39 -5.30
N GLU A 7 0.41 -14.38 -4.55
CA GLU A 7 -0.38 -15.57 -4.24
C GLU A 7 -1.36 -15.19 -3.14
N ALA A 8 -2.30 -14.32 -3.49
CA ALA A 8 -3.01 -13.56 -2.51
C ALA A 8 -4.22 -14.27 -1.95
N LYS A 9 -4.28 -14.30 -0.62
CA LYS A 9 -5.49 -14.63 0.11
C LYS A 9 -6.17 -13.32 0.49
N GLN A 10 -7.48 -13.22 0.23
CA GLN A 10 -8.23 -12.03 0.60
C GLN A 10 -8.47 -12.02 2.11
N LEU A 11 -8.01 -10.97 2.78
CA LEU A 11 -8.21 -10.78 4.22
C LEU A 11 -9.46 -9.95 4.51
N HIS A 12 -9.78 -9.01 3.64
CA HIS A 12 -10.88 -8.08 3.86
C HIS A 12 -11.32 -7.48 2.54
N GLU A 13 -12.61 -7.29 2.38
CA GLU A 13 -13.16 -6.53 1.27
C GLU A 13 -14.08 -5.46 1.82
N GLY A 14 -13.69 -4.20 1.64
CA GLY A 14 -14.47 -3.04 2.04
C GLY A 14 -15.07 -2.33 0.85
N PRO A 15 -15.83 -1.25 1.08
CA PRO A 15 -16.42 -0.47 0.00
C PRO A 15 -15.40 0.25 -0.86
N PHE A 16 -14.21 0.54 -0.32
CA PHE A 16 -13.19 1.34 -1.01
C PHE A 16 -11.92 0.57 -1.30
N GLN A 17 -11.70 -0.60 -0.67
CA GLN A 17 -10.46 -1.35 -0.81
C GLN A 17 -10.64 -2.84 -0.59
N THR A 18 -9.71 -3.61 -1.15
CA THR A 18 -9.53 -5.03 -0.86
C THR A 18 -8.15 -5.20 -0.24
N ILE A 19 -8.05 -5.97 0.85
CA ILE A 19 -6.78 -6.27 1.51
C ILE A 19 -6.41 -7.72 1.23
N LEU A 20 -5.18 -7.94 0.76
CA LEU A 20 -4.69 -9.24 0.30
C LEU A 20 -3.41 -9.61 1.06
N TRP A 21 -3.18 -10.91 1.24
CA TRP A 21 -2.01 -11.41 1.95
C TRP A 21 -1.33 -12.53 1.18
N ASP A 22 -0.02 -12.40 1.01
CA ASP A 22 0.83 -13.41 0.39
C ASP A 22 1.73 -13.99 1.48
N THR A 23 1.40 -15.20 1.96
CA THR A 23 2.10 -15.83 3.07
C THR A 23 3.56 -16.13 2.75
N PRO A 24 3.88 -16.78 1.62
CA PRO A 24 5.28 -17.12 1.34
C PRO A 24 6.21 -15.91 1.29
N ARG A 25 5.72 -14.80 0.75
CA ARG A 25 6.52 -13.58 0.56
C ARG A 25 6.40 -12.58 1.70
N ARG A 26 5.41 -12.78 2.58
CA ARG A 26 5.07 -11.88 3.69
C ARG A 26 4.78 -10.47 3.19
N ILE A 27 4.04 -10.39 2.10
CA ILE A 27 3.59 -9.13 1.50
C ILE A 27 2.11 -8.97 1.78
N ILE A 28 1.71 -7.81 2.29
CA ILE A 28 0.31 -7.41 2.40
C ILE A 28 0.01 -6.38 1.32
N GLY A 29 -1.11 -6.56 0.65
CA GLY A 29 -1.54 -5.65 -0.42
C GLY A 29 -2.82 -4.94 -0.08
N ILE A 30 -2.95 -3.73 -0.56
CA ILE A 30 -4.20 -3.01 -0.59
C ILE A 30 -4.48 -2.62 -2.04
N ARG A 31 -5.66 -3.00 -2.53
CA ARG A 31 -6.13 -2.62 -3.86
C ARG A 31 -7.28 -1.67 -3.66
N TRP A 32 -7.07 -0.42 -4.05
CA TRP A 32 -8.12 0.59 -3.98
C TRP A 32 -9.15 0.37 -5.10
N LYS A 33 -10.40 0.71 -4.82
CA LYS A 33 -11.52 0.53 -5.74
C LYS A 33 -11.91 1.87 -6.38
N PRO A 34 -12.59 1.84 -7.55
CA PRO A 34 -13.08 3.08 -8.18
C PRO A 34 -13.98 3.92 -7.26
N ALA A 35 -14.68 3.30 -6.32
CA ALA A 35 -15.53 4.01 -5.36
C ALA A 35 -14.76 5.01 -4.48
N THR A 36 -13.43 4.97 -4.48
CA THR A 36 -12.60 5.97 -3.79
C THR A 36 -12.84 7.39 -4.30
N ALA A 37 -13.42 7.54 -5.50
CA ALA A 37 -13.84 8.84 -6.01
C ALA A 37 -14.89 9.52 -5.12
N LYS A 38 -15.61 8.76 -4.33
CA LYS A 38 -16.68 9.24 -3.44
C LYS A 38 -16.32 9.21 -1.97
N MET A 39 -15.11 8.75 -1.62
CA MET A 39 -14.73 8.66 -0.21
C MET A 39 -14.35 10.03 0.35
N THR A 40 -14.59 10.21 1.63
CA THR A 40 -14.15 11.39 2.38
C THR A 40 -12.76 11.17 2.96
N ASP A 41 -12.14 12.22 3.50
CA ASP A 41 -10.88 12.07 4.23
C ASP A 41 -11.04 11.16 5.44
N GLU A 42 -12.20 11.22 6.11
CA GLU A 42 -12.48 10.33 7.25
C GLU A 42 -12.58 8.87 6.80
N ASP A 43 -13.21 8.60 5.66
CA ASP A 43 -13.26 7.26 5.08
C ASP A 43 -11.85 6.76 4.76
N PHE A 44 -11.02 7.63 4.19
CA PHE A 44 -9.63 7.31 3.85
C PHE A 44 -8.83 6.96 5.11
N LYS A 45 -8.94 7.78 6.15
CA LYS A 45 -8.27 7.52 7.43
C LYS A 45 -8.72 6.21 8.05
N GLY A 46 -10.01 5.92 8.00
CA GLY A 46 -10.56 4.66 8.50
C GLY A 46 -10.05 3.46 7.74
N ALA A 47 -9.99 3.55 6.41
CA ALA A 47 -9.47 2.48 5.56
C ALA A 47 -7.99 2.21 5.84
N LEU A 48 -7.18 3.26 6.01
CA LEU A 48 -5.77 3.11 6.34
C LEU A 48 -5.55 2.54 7.75
N THR A 49 -6.37 2.94 8.71
CA THR A 49 -6.29 2.41 10.07
C THR A 49 -6.58 0.92 10.08
N LEU A 50 -7.62 0.50 9.37
CA LEU A 50 -7.94 -0.92 9.23
C LEU A 50 -6.80 -1.68 8.55
N PHE A 51 -6.23 -1.12 7.50
CA PHE A 51 -5.10 -1.74 6.81
C PHE A 51 -3.90 -1.89 7.75
N ALA A 52 -3.58 -0.86 8.53
CA ALA A 52 -2.49 -0.91 9.48
C ALA A 52 -2.70 -1.99 10.54
N ASP A 53 -3.95 -2.20 10.98
CA ASP A 53 -4.29 -3.29 11.90
C ASP A 53 -3.94 -4.65 11.30
N HIS A 54 -4.22 -4.85 10.02
CA HIS A 54 -3.86 -6.09 9.32
C HIS A 54 -2.36 -6.22 9.13
N VAL A 55 -1.65 -5.12 8.82
CA VAL A 55 -0.19 -5.13 8.69
C VAL A 55 0.44 -5.64 9.99
N GLU A 56 0.00 -5.13 11.12
CA GLU A 56 0.51 -5.52 12.43
C GLU A 56 0.19 -6.99 12.73
N ARG A 57 -1.05 -7.39 12.50
CA ARG A 57 -1.50 -8.75 12.79
C ARG A 57 -0.74 -9.80 11.97
N MET A 58 -0.50 -9.50 10.69
CA MET A 58 0.15 -10.47 9.80
C MET A 58 1.67 -10.45 9.90
N GLY A 59 2.25 -9.43 10.50
CA GLY A 59 3.70 -9.28 10.57
C GLY A 59 4.32 -9.12 9.19
N ALA A 60 3.75 -8.27 8.35
CA ALA A 60 4.19 -8.07 6.97
C ALA A 60 5.59 -7.47 6.91
N HIS A 61 6.38 -7.92 5.94
CA HIS A 61 7.69 -7.33 5.65
C HIS A 61 7.63 -6.34 4.49
N GLY A 62 6.67 -6.49 3.61
CA GLY A 62 6.47 -5.61 2.47
C GLY A 62 5.01 -5.22 2.30
N ILE A 63 4.78 -4.05 1.74
CA ILE A 63 3.44 -3.54 1.43
C ILE A 63 3.39 -3.23 -0.07
N LEU A 64 2.32 -3.69 -0.72
CA LEU A 64 2.03 -3.37 -2.12
C LEU A 64 0.70 -2.61 -2.18
N VAL A 65 0.76 -1.36 -2.64
CA VAL A 65 -0.43 -0.51 -2.78
C VAL A 65 -0.76 -0.37 -4.26
N ASP A 66 -1.86 -0.97 -4.69
CA ASP A 66 -2.35 -0.82 -6.06
C ASP A 66 -3.23 0.44 -6.11
N VAL A 67 -2.72 1.48 -6.75
CA VAL A 67 -3.39 2.78 -6.86
C VAL A 67 -4.08 2.98 -8.20
N SER A 68 -4.18 1.93 -9.02
CA SER A 68 -4.74 2.03 -10.38
C SER A 68 -6.13 2.67 -10.40
N ASP A 69 -6.95 2.35 -9.42
CA ASP A 69 -8.32 2.88 -9.30
C ASP A 69 -8.50 3.82 -8.12
N PHE A 70 -7.41 4.37 -7.59
CA PHE A 70 -7.47 5.31 -6.48
C PHE A 70 -7.78 6.72 -7.01
N HIS A 71 -8.96 7.22 -6.67
CA HIS A 71 -9.46 8.48 -7.18
C HIS A 71 -9.75 9.52 -6.09
N HIS A 72 -9.39 9.22 -4.85
CA HIS A 72 -9.58 10.16 -3.75
C HIS A 72 -8.53 11.26 -3.78
N ARG A 73 -8.98 12.50 -3.59
CA ARG A 73 -8.08 13.65 -3.44
C ARG A 73 -8.00 14.00 -1.97
N MET A 74 -6.81 13.82 -1.38
CA MET A 74 -6.58 14.10 0.03
C MET A 74 -6.68 15.60 0.32
N GLY A 75 -7.40 15.92 1.41
CA GLY A 75 -7.49 17.29 1.91
C GLY A 75 -6.25 17.73 2.68
N PRO A 76 -6.26 18.98 3.17
CA PRO A 76 -5.12 19.51 3.94
C PRO A 76 -4.84 18.68 5.19
N GLY A 77 -3.55 18.44 5.47
CA GLY A 77 -3.10 17.74 6.68
C GLY A 77 -3.23 16.23 6.65
N VAL A 78 -3.87 15.64 5.64
CA VAL A 78 -4.06 14.19 5.57
C VAL A 78 -2.73 13.47 5.38
N GLN A 79 -1.83 14.02 4.57
CA GLN A 79 -0.53 13.41 4.34
C GLN A 79 0.32 13.37 5.63
N GLU A 80 0.34 14.47 6.37
CA GLU A 80 1.06 14.51 7.65
C GLU A 80 0.46 13.55 8.67
N TRP A 81 -0.88 13.48 8.71
CA TRP A 81 -1.58 12.53 9.55
C TRP A 81 -1.19 11.08 9.19
N ARG A 82 -1.13 10.77 7.90
CA ARG A 82 -0.76 9.44 7.41
C ARG A 82 0.65 9.05 7.86
N VAL A 83 1.60 9.95 7.67
CA VAL A 83 2.99 9.66 8.07
C VAL A 83 3.08 9.45 9.57
N LYS A 84 2.44 10.30 10.35
CA LYS A 84 2.51 10.25 11.81
C LYS A 84 1.80 9.04 12.41
N ASN A 85 0.62 8.71 11.91
CA ASN A 85 -0.27 7.73 12.55
C ASN A 85 -0.30 6.37 11.86
N ILE A 86 0.08 6.28 10.60
CA ILE A 86 -0.01 5.07 9.79
C ILE A 86 1.39 4.55 9.44
N SER A 87 2.23 5.37 8.79
CA SER A 87 3.57 4.94 8.39
C SER A 87 4.41 4.52 9.60
N SER A 88 4.26 5.19 10.72
CA SER A 88 4.95 4.83 11.97
C SER A 88 4.57 3.42 12.44
N ARG A 89 3.31 3.02 12.25
CA ARG A 89 2.84 1.69 12.59
C ARG A 89 3.45 0.64 11.68
N TYR A 90 3.58 0.93 10.39
CA TYR A 90 4.22 0.02 9.43
C TYR A 90 5.66 -0.27 9.84
N ALA A 91 6.41 0.78 10.11
CA ALA A 91 7.81 0.66 10.52
C ALA A 91 7.94 -0.15 11.81
N ALA A 92 7.11 0.15 12.81
CA ALA A 92 7.11 -0.56 14.09
C ALA A 92 6.75 -2.04 13.93
N ALA A 93 5.93 -2.39 12.94
CA ALA A 93 5.51 -3.76 12.67
C ALA A 93 6.56 -4.57 11.89
N GLY A 94 7.64 -3.94 11.43
CA GLY A 94 8.72 -4.62 10.72
C GLY A 94 8.69 -4.49 9.21
N VAL A 95 7.85 -3.60 8.67
CA VAL A 95 7.81 -3.33 7.24
C VAL A 95 9.13 -2.69 6.81
N ARG A 96 9.75 -3.22 5.76
CA ARG A 96 11.03 -2.74 5.25
C ARG A 96 10.90 -2.03 3.92
N ARG A 97 9.90 -2.43 3.11
CA ARG A 97 9.71 -1.90 1.75
C ARG A 97 8.24 -1.66 1.49
N PHE A 98 7.99 -0.58 0.77
CA PHE A 98 6.64 -0.12 0.43
C PHE A 98 6.61 0.20 -1.07
N ALA A 99 5.77 -0.48 -1.82
CA ALA A 99 5.68 -0.30 -3.27
C ALA A 99 4.32 0.27 -3.65
N PHE A 100 4.33 1.29 -4.51
CA PHE A 100 3.14 1.74 -5.21
C PHE A 100 3.07 1.08 -6.57
N LEU A 101 1.90 0.60 -6.96
CA LEU A 101 1.68 0.01 -8.27
C LEU A 101 0.70 0.89 -9.05
N PHE A 102 1.20 1.44 -10.15
CA PHE A 102 0.42 2.28 -11.08
C PHE A 102 0.05 1.47 -12.33
N PRO A 103 -0.97 1.90 -13.10
CA PRO A 103 -1.31 1.24 -14.36
C PRO A 103 -0.13 1.27 -15.34
N PRO A 104 -0.03 0.26 -16.23
CA PRO A 104 0.99 0.27 -17.28
C PRO A 104 0.94 1.56 -18.10
N GLY A 105 2.10 2.10 -18.44
CA GLY A 105 2.21 3.33 -19.21
C GLY A 105 2.10 4.61 -18.41
N THR A 106 1.91 4.51 -17.09
CA THR A 106 1.89 5.70 -16.23
C THR A 106 3.28 6.32 -16.14
N GLU A 107 3.35 7.62 -16.31
CA GLU A 107 4.58 8.38 -16.08
C GLU A 107 4.68 8.68 -14.59
N ILE A 108 5.63 8.00 -13.91
CA ILE A 108 5.74 8.09 -12.45
C ILE A 108 6.60 9.29 -12.08
N PRO A 109 6.07 10.24 -11.26
CA PRO A 109 6.91 11.32 -10.75
C PRO A 109 8.06 10.81 -9.90
N PRO A 110 9.28 11.37 -10.03
CA PRO A 110 10.45 10.89 -9.25
C PRO A 110 10.22 10.89 -7.74
N MET A 111 9.40 11.79 -7.21
CA MET A 111 9.11 11.87 -5.78
C MET A 111 8.44 10.60 -5.24
N MET A 112 7.79 9.82 -6.10
CA MET A 112 7.14 8.57 -5.69
C MET A 112 8.15 7.46 -5.38
N ASN A 113 9.42 7.65 -5.70
CA ASN A 113 10.49 6.72 -5.38
C ASN A 113 11.27 7.13 -4.13
N GLN A 114 10.67 7.96 -3.29
CA GLN A 114 11.28 8.46 -2.07
C GLN A 114 10.34 8.25 -0.90
N SER A 115 10.91 7.86 0.24
CA SER A 115 10.15 7.80 1.47
C SER A 115 9.83 9.21 1.95
N ALA A 116 8.65 9.39 2.53
CA ALA A 116 8.31 10.66 3.16
C ALA A 116 9.20 10.89 4.38
N ALA A 117 9.39 12.16 4.75
CA ALA A 117 10.17 12.50 5.95
C ALA A 117 9.55 11.81 7.18
N GLY A 118 10.37 11.11 7.95
CA GLY A 118 9.95 10.37 9.14
C GLY A 118 9.56 8.92 8.87
N GLU A 119 9.50 8.47 7.62
CA GLU A 119 9.28 7.06 7.31
C GLU A 119 10.58 6.28 7.37
N ASN A 120 10.55 5.11 8.00
CA ASN A 120 11.73 4.26 8.23
C ASN A 120 11.72 3.00 7.35
N PHE A 121 11.13 3.08 6.17
CA PHE A 121 11.14 2.01 5.17
C PHE A 121 11.40 2.61 3.80
N LEU A 122 11.87 1.77 2.89
CA LEU A 122 12.14 2.21 1.52
C LEU A 122 10.82 2.23 0.73
N THR A 123 10.65 3.25 -0.09
CA THR A 123 9.47 3.43 -0.94
C THR A 123 9.88 3.49 -2.40
N ARG A 124 9.14 2.79 -3.26
CA ARG A 124 9.37 2.82 -4.69
C ARG A 124 8.05 2.62 -5.45
N ALA A 125 7.98 3.18 -6.65
CA ALA A 125 6.81 3.06 -7.52
C ALA A 125 7.11 2.22 -8.75
N PHE A 126 6.10 1.49 -9.22
CA PHE A 126 6.21 0.56 -10.34
C PHE A 126 4.98 0.66 -11.23
N THR A 127 5.11 0.19 -12.46
CA THR A 127 3.98 -0.01 -13.38
C THR A 127 3.73 -1.49 -13.69
N GLY A 128 4.55 -2.39 -13.14
CA GLY A 128 4.40 -3.83 -13.30
C GLY A 128 4.32 -4.53 -11.95
N GLN A 129 3.35 -5.41 -11.79
CA GLN A 129 3.19 -6.13 -10.52
C GLN A 129 4.35 -7.09 -10.27
N GLU A 130 4.83 -7.77 -11.31
CA GLU A 130 5.95 -8.70 -11.20
C GLU A 130 7.20 -8.01 -10.66
N GLU A 131 7.54 -6.85 -11.21
CA GLU A 131 8.71 -6.09 -10.79
C GLU A 131 8.57 -5.57 -9.36
N SER A 132 7.36 -5.14 -9.00
CA SER A 132 7.11 -4.65 -7.64
C SER A 132 7.27 -5.77 -6.61
N VAL A 133 6.74 -6.95 -6.89
CA VAL A 133 6.87 -8.11 -6.00
C VAL A 133 8.33 -8.55 -5.90
N ALA A 134 9.07 -8.57 -7.01
CA ALA A 134 10.49 -8.91 -7.00
C ALA A 134 11.31 -7.94 -6.13
N TRP A 135 11.02 -6.65 -6.24
CA TRP A 135 11.71 -5.65 -5.41
C TRP A 135 11.35 -5.78 -3.94
N LEU A 136 10.08 -6.03 -3.63
CA LEU A 136 9.62 -6.17 -2.24
C LEU A 136 10.28 -7.35 -1.54
N THR A 137 10.70 -8.37 -2.29
CA THR A 137 11.31 -9.59 -1.75
C THR A 137 12.82 -9.65 -1.91
N SER A 138 13.42 -8.63 -2.49
CA SER A 138 14.87 -8.61 -2.74
C SER A 138 15.69 -8.26 -1.49
#